data_62fc4f1cdf2c437236da022ed829801a
#
_entry.id   62fc4f1cdf2c437236da022ed829801a
#
_cell.length_a   1.000
_cell.length_b   1.000
_cell.length_c   1.000
_cell.angle_alpha   90.00
_cell.angle_beta   90.00
_cell.angle_gamma   90.00
#
_symmetry.space_group_name_H-M   'P 1'
#
loop_
_entity.id
_entity.type
_entity.pdbx_description
1 polymer ?
#
loop_
_entity_poly.entity_id
_entity_poly.type
_entity_poly.pdbx_seq_one_letter_code
_entity_poly.pdbx_strand_id
1 'polypeptide(L)'
;TNNQLYLTGYSQGGHACLATHKRLQEGYPEIHITASSPMSGAYHMSGAQADVMFSPYKDPAYLPYLLMTYNEVYNITGDSYSDLFVAPYDTLIPTLYKGHLDLFQINDYLPEIPVDMVQPELVDQYLNNPNFKFRLALEENNLIDWKTDTPTQFCYCTEDKRVLKENSFIAYETMLKNESTNLSLRKAGNKVGHIECAGFAFVYTKLWFNSFKKGSKKGRKGNIFKRLALSIKKAL
;
A
#
# COMPACT_ATOMS: atom_id res chain seq x y z
N THR A 1 19.36 15.77 -17.66
CA THR A 1 19.01 15.16 -16.36
C THR A 1 20.12 15.48 -15.35
N ASN A 2 19.80 15.59 -14.07
CA ASN A 2 20.78 15.85 -13.01
C ASN A 2 21.28 14.58 -12.31
N ASN A 3 20.99 13.40 -12.90
CA ASN A 3 21.31 12.07 -12.39
C ASN A 3 20.74 11.81 -10.98
N GLN A 4 19.55 12.30 -10.69
CA GLN A 4 18.82 12.03 -9.45
C GLN A 4 17.52 11.30 -9.78
N LEU A 5 17.34 10.12 -9.16
CA LEU A 5 16.14 9.29 -9.26
C LEU A 5 15.38 9.34 -7.93
N TYR A 6 14.09 9.60 -8.01
CA TYR A 6 13.18 9.61 -6.87
C TYR A 6 12.05 8.65 -7.11
N LEU A 7 11.74 7.81 -6.13
CA LEU A 7 10.64 6.87 -6.19
C LEU A 7 9.53 7.33 -5.24
N THR A 8 8.29 7.33 -5.72
CA THR A 8 7.13 7.59 -4.87
C THR A 8 5.87 6.98 -5.47
N GLY A 9 4.92 6.70 -4.61
CA GLY A 9 3.60 6.20 -4.97
C GLY A 9 2.68 6.21 -3.76
N TYR A 10 1.38 6.22 -3.99
CA TYR A 10 0.35 6.26 -2.96
C TYR A 10 -0.52 5.01 -3.01
N SER A 11 -0.94 4.48 -1.84
CA SER A 11 -1.80 3.30 -1.75
C SER A 11 -1.16 2.07 -2.42
N GLN A 12 -1.80 1.43 -3.39
CA GLN A 12 -1.19 0.39 -4.23
C GLN A 12 0.12 0.88 -4.87
N GLY A 13 0.16 2.15 -5.32
CA GLY A 13 1.40 2.77 -5.80
C GLY A 13 2.49 2.91 -4.73
N GLY A 14 2.13 3.01 -3.44
CA GLY A 14 3.06 2.97 -2.31
C GLY A 14 3.71 1.59 -2.16
N HIS A 15 2.91 0.52 -2.26
CA HIS A 15 3.42 -0.85 -2.32
C HIS A 15 4.36 -1.04 -3.51
N ALA A 16 3.90 -0.69 -4.72
CA ALA A 16 4.71 -0.79 -5.94
C ALA A 16 6.01 0.03 -5.86
N CYS A 17 5.97 1.22 -5.26
CA CYS A 17 7.15 2.06 -5.00
C CYS A 17 8.18 1.34 -4.14
N LEU A 18 7.74 0.72 -3.02
CA LEU A 18 8.65 0.03 -2.11
C LEU A 18 9.19 -1.28 -2.73
N ALA A 19 8.35 -2.03 -3.46
CA ALA A 19 8.76 -3.21 -4.21
C ALA A 19 9.81 -2.87 -5.28
N THR A 20 9.56 -1.80 -6.05
CA THR A 20 10.52 -1.30 -7.05
C THR A 20 11.82 -0.88 -6.40
N HIS A 21 11.77 -0.19 -5.25
CA HIS A 21 12.95 0.21 -4.50
C HIS A 21 13.79 -1.00 -4.10
N LYS A 22 13.16 -1.99 -3.44
CA LYS A 22 13.81 -3.23 -3.04
C LYS A 22 14.45 -3.93 -4.23
N ARG A 23 13.69 -4.12 -5.31
CA ARG A 23 14.16 -4.79 -6.52
C ARG A 23 15.34 -4.09 -7.19
N LEU A 24 15.33 -2.76 -7.25
CA LEU A 24 16.44 -1.99 -7.82
C LEU A 24 17.69 -2.11 -6.94
N GLN A 25 17.55 -1.98 -5.62
CA GLN A 25 18.69 -2.09 -4.72
C GLN A 25 19.34 -3.49 -4.74
N GLU A 26 18.54 -4.57 -4.82
CA GLU A 26 19.02 -5.95 -4.80
C GLU A 26 19.56 -6.42 -6.16
N GLY A 27 18.96 -5.98 -7.27
CA GLY A 27 19.23 -6.54 -8.58
C GLY A 27 19.91 -5.61 -9.59
N TYR A 28 19.99 -4.29 -9.29
CA TYR A 28 20.46 -3.28 -10.24
C TYR A 28 21.30 -2.21 -9.53
N PRO A 29 22.48 -2.58 -8.99
CA PRO A 29 23.30 -1.68 -8.16
C PRO A 29 23.81 -0.44 -8.92
N GLU A 30 23.80 -0.46 -10.25
CA GLU A 30 24.14 0.70 -11.09
C GLU A 30 23.05 1.79 -11.09
N ILE A 31 21.83 1.47 -10.65
CA ILE A 31 20.72 2.41 -10.56
C ILE A 31 20.67 3.03 -9.16
N HIS A 32 21.23 4.22 -9.00
CA HIS A 32 21.23 4.92 -7.73
C HIS A 32 19.92 5.68 -7.47
N ILE A 33 19.16 5.22 -6.47
CA ILE A 33 17.97 5.92 -5.99
C ILE A 33 18.42 7.04 -5.03
N THR A 34 18.05 8.28 -5.32
CA THR A 34 18.39 9.44 -4.47
C THR A 34 17.56 9.47 -3.19
N ALA A 35 16.27 9.18 -3.28
CA ALA A 35 15.35 9.03 -2.15
C ALA A 35 14.06 8.32 -2.60
N SER A 36 13.42 7.61 -1.67
CA SER A 36 12.17 6.88 -1.88
C SER A 36 11.12 7.31 -0.85
N SER A 37 9.90 7.57 -1.30
CA SER A 37 8.78 7.93 -0.41
C SER A 37 7.54 7.10 -0.75
N PRO A 38 7.46 5.86 -0.27
CA PRO A 38 6.25 5.06 -0.30
C PRO A 38 5.22 5.65 0.67
N MET A 39 3.96 5.83 0.23
CA MET A 39 2.92 6.52 0.97
C MET A 39 1.68 5.65 1.13
N SER A 40 1.22 5.42 2.37
CA SER A 40 0.02 4.65 2.72
C SER A 40 -0.14 3.37 1.90
N GLY A 41 0.92 2.59 1.78
CA GLY A 41 0.94 1.33 1.04
C GLY A 41 0.74 0.11 1.94
N ALA A 42 0.22 -0.97 1.38
CA ALA A 42 0.06 -2.26 2.04
C ALA A 42 1.41 -3.00 2.03
N TYR A 43 2.28 -2.73 2.99
CA TYR A 43 3.63 -3.30 3.05
C TYR A 43 3.70 -4.63 3.78
N HIS A 44 2.74 -4.90 4.68
CA HIS A 44 2.61 -6.15 5.42
C HIS A 44 1.34 -6.86 4.97
N MET A 45 1.42 -7.47 3.79
CA MET A 45 0.28 -8.11 3.10
C MET A 45 -0.29 -9.29 3.88
N SER A 46 0.56 -10.15 4.44
CA SER A 46 0.15 -11.36 5.18
C SER A 46 -0.25 -11.11 6.64
N GLY A 47 -0.15 -9.87 7.12
CA GLY A 47 -0.50 -9.49 8.49
C GLY A 47 -1.43 -8.28 8.51
N ALA A 48 -0.94 -7.12 8.89
CA ALA A 48 -1.76 -5.92 9.13
C ALA A 48 -2.77 -5.60 8.01
N GLN A 49 -2.44 -5.91 6.74
CA GLN A 49 -3.40 -5.72 5.65
C GLN A 49 -4.37 -6.90 5.50
N ALA A 50 -3.94 -8.14 5.74
CA ALA A 50 -4.82 -9.30 5.68
C ALA A 50 -5.87 -9.32 6.79
N ASP A 51 -5.55 -8.78 7.96
CA ASP A 51 -6.44 -8.79 9.13
C ASP A 51 -7.79 -8.08 8.86
N VAL A 52 -7.82 -7.12 7.92
CA VAL A 52 -9.07 -6.43 7.55
C VAL A 52 -10.12 -7.36 6.90
N MET A 53 -9.71 -8.52 6.38
CA MET A 53 -10.62 -9.47 5.73
C MET A 53 -11.62 -10.10 6.69
N PHE A 54 -11.30 -10.14 7.99
CA PHE A 54 -12.05 -10.87 9.03
C PHE A 54 -12.93 -9.98 9.90
N SER A 55 -13.10 -8.72 9.54
CA SER A 55 -13.90 -7.76 10.31
C SER A 55 -14.64 -6.81 9.36
N PRO A 56 -15.65 -6.07 9.86
CA PRO A 56 -16.31 -5.04 9.06
C PRO A 56 -15.30 -4.09 8.41
N TYR A 57 -15.30 -4.07 7.09
CA TYR A 57 -14.35 -3.32 6.28
C TYR A 57 -15.05 -2.50 5.21
N LYS A 58 -14.74 -1.22 5.15
CA LYS A 58 -15.41 -0.26 4.26
C LYS A 58 -15.22 -0.56 2.76
N ASP A 59 -14.15 -1.27 2.41
CA ASP A 59 -13.76 -1.50 1.02
C ASP A 59 -13.63 -3.01 0.71
N PRO A 60 -14.70 -3.83 0.90
CA PRO A 60 -14.67 -5.28 0.71
C PRO A 60 -14.27 -5.71 -0.70
N ALA A 61 -14.44 -4.85 -1.71
CA ALA A 61 -14.08 -5.10 -3.10
C ALA A 61 -12.59 -5.42 -3.31
N TYR A 62 -11.71 -5.07 -2.38
CA TYR A 62 -10.29 -5.42 -2.52
C TYR A 62 -10.02 -6.92 -2.38
N LEU A 63 -10.77 -7.65 -1.53
CA LEU A 63 -10.51 -9.09 -1.34
C LEU A 63 -10.78 -9.91 -2.60
N PRO A 64 -11.97 -9.84 -3.26
CA PRO A 64 -12.19 -10.62 -4.47
C PRO A 64 -11.25 -10.20 -5.61
N TYR A 65 -10.94 -8.90 -5.74
CA TYR A 65 -9.95 -8.45 -6.71
C TYR A 65 -8.59 -9.12 -6.48
N LEU A 66 -8.11 -9.13 -5.23
CA LEU A 66 -6.84 -9.74 -4.85
C LEU A 66 -6.88 -11.25 -5.04
N LEU A 67 -7.94 -11.92 -4.55
CA LEU A 67 -8.05 -13.38 -4.59
C LEU A 67 -8.11 -13.91 -6.02
N MET A 68 -8.88 -13.27 -6.91
CA MET A 68 -8.93 -13.63 -8.34
C MET A 68 -7.56 -13.49 -9.01
N THR A 69 -6.90 -12.33 -8.83
CA THR A 69 -5.59 -12.08 -9.45
C THR A 69 -4.49 -12.97 -8.88
N TYR A 70 -4.54 -13.27 -7.59
CA TYR A 70 -3.58 -14.18 -6.96
C TYR A 70 -3.84 -15.63 -7.37
N ASN A 71 -5.12 -16.02 -7.56
CA ASN A 71 -5.42 -17.35 -8.07
C ASN A 71 -4.84 -17.57 -9.47
N GLU A 72 -4.96 -16.56 -10.34
CA GLU A 72 -4.40 -16.61 -11.70
C GLU A 72 -2.86 -16.72 -11.69
N VAL A 73 -2.18 -16.02 -10.78
CA VAL A 73 -0.71 -16.00 -10.72
C VAL A 73 -0.13 -17.18 -9.93
N TYR A 74 -0.75 -17.57 -8.81
CA TYR A 74 -0.21 -18.55 -7.86
C TYR A 74 -0.92 -19.90 -7.88
N ASN A 75 -1.99 -20.05 -8.67
CA ASN A 75 -2.81 -21.29 -8.72
C ASN A 75 -3.24 -21.73 -7.31
N ILE A 76 -3.94 -20.85 -6.58
CA ILE A 76 -4.35 -21.07 -5.20
C ILE A 76 -5.33 -22.25 -5.12
N THR A 77 -6.31 -22.29 -6.02
CA THR A 77 -7.35 -23.32 -6.15
C THR A 77 -7.69 -23.55 -7.63
N GLY A 78 -8.86 -24.14 -7.93
CA GLY A 78 -9.33 -24.34 -9.30
C GLY A 78 -9.63 -23.03 -10.06
N ASP A 79 -9.98 -23.20 -11.35
CA ASP A 79 -10.19 -22.07 -12.26
C ASP A 79 -11.61 -21.49 -12.21
N SER A 80 -12.53 -22.15 -11.51
CA SER A 80 -13.92 -21.70 -11.38
C SER A 80 -14.06 -20.63 -10.29
N TYR A 81 -14.88 -19.63 -10.52
CA TYR A 81 -15.25 -18.68 -9.47
C TYR A 81 -15.96 -19.33 -8.28
N SER A 82 -16.66 -20.45 -8.51
CA SER A 82 -17.25 -21.25 -7.45
C SER A 82 -16.21 -21.96 -6.57
N ASP A 83 -14.97 -22.10 -7.02
CA ASP A 83 -13.86 -22.59 -6.19
C ASP A 83 -13.32 -21.52 -5.23
N LEU A 84 -13.59 -20.24 -5.53
CA LEU A 84 -13.16 -19.10 -4.74
C LEU A 84 -14.27 -18.53 -3.85
N PHE A 85 -15.50 -18.43 -4.39
CA PHE A 85 -16.59 -17.67 -3.77
C PHE A 85 -17.83 -18.54 -3.56
N VAL A 86 -18.56 -18.28 -2.48
CA VAL A 86 -19.87 -18.90 -2.22
C VAL A 86 -20.96 -18.24 -3.09
N ALA A 87 -22.06 -18.97 -3.33
CA ALA A 87 -23.23 -18.38 -3.97
C ALA A 87 -23.85 -17.28 -3.07
N PRO A 88 -24.32 -16.17 -3.63
CA PRO A 88 -24.40 -15.84 -5.05
C PRO A 88 -23.15 -15.12 -5.60
N TYR A 89 -22.09 -14.97 -4.80
CA TYR A 89 -20.88 -14.18 -5.15
C TYR A 89 -20.06 -14.81 -6.26
N ASP A 90 -20.08 -16.13 -6.41
CA ASP A 90 -19.43 -16.86 -7.51
C ASP A 90 -19.92 -16.44 -8.90
N THR A 91 -21.18 -16.06 -9.03
CA THR A 91 -21.79 -15.55 -10.27
C THR A 91 -21.79 -14.03 -10.34
N LEU A 92 -21.91 -13.35 -9.22
CA LEU A 92 -21.98 -11.89 -9.13
C LEU A 92 -20.60 -11.22 -9.38
N ILE A 93 -19.56 -11.65 -8.65
CA ILE A 93 -18.23 -11.03 -8.70
C ILE A 93 -17.69 -10.93 -10.14
N PRO A 94 -17.72 -11.98 -10.99
CA PRO A 94 -17.24 -11.86 -12.36
C PRO A 94 -17.94 -10.79 -13.19
N THR A 95 -19.16 -10.38 -12.82
CA THR A 95 -19.89 -9.32 -13.51
C THR A 95 -19.49 -7.92 -13.06
N LEU A 96 -19.08 -7.78 -11.79
CA LEU A 96 -18.74 -6.49 -11.19
C LEU A 96 -17.39 -5.94 -11.70
N TYR A 97 -16.41 -6.82 -11.99
CA TYR A 97 -15.04 -6.43 -12.37
C TYR A 97 -14.81 -6.30 -13.88
N LYS A 98 -15.85 -6.04 -14.65
CA LYS A 98 -15.77 -5.85 -16.13
C LYS A 98 -15.35 -4.43 -16.55
N GLY A 99 -15.00 -3.56 -15.62
CA GLY A 99 -14.49 -2.21 -15.90
C GLY A 99 -15.56 -1.14 -16.12
N HIS A 100 -16.85 -1.42 -15.89
CA HIS A 100 -17.95 -0.45 -15.96
C HIS A 100 -18.32 0.15 -14.59
N LEU A 101 -17.84 -0.46 -13.52
CA LEU A 101 -17.98 0.03 -12.14
C LEU A 101 -16.60 0.36 -11.57
N ASP A 102 -16.51 1.37 -10.73
CA ASP A 102 -15.35 1.59 -9.90
C ASP A 102 -15.43 0.76 -8.59
N LEU A 103 -14.31 0.66 -7.87
CA LEU A 103 -14.26 -0.15 -6.65
C LEU A 103 -15.22 0.34 -5.56
N PHE A 104 -15.58 1.64 -5.52
CA PHE A 104 -16.52 2.17 -4.54
C PHE A 104 -17.94 1.68 -4.84
N GLN A 105 -18.32 1.67 -6.12
CA GLN A 105 -19.61 1.15 -6.57
C GLN A 105 -19.70 -0.37 -6.35
N ILE A 106 -18.61 -1.11 -6.55
CA ILE A 106 -18.57 -2.56 -6.31
C ILE A 106 -18.81 -2.89 -4.83
N ASN A 107 -18.33 -2.07 -3.90
CA ASN A 107 -18.53 -2.30 -2.46
C ASN A 107 -20.01 -2.45 -2.08
N ASP A 108 -20.91 -1.73 -2.77
CA ASP A 108 -22.36 -1.74 -2.46
C ASP A 108 -23.02 -3.10 -2.73
N TYR A 109 -22.36 -4.00 -3.48
CA TYR A 109 -22.83 -5.34 -3.81
C TYR A 109 -22.23 -6.45 -2.94
N LEU A 110 -21.28 -6.12 -2.07
CA LEU A 110 -20.47 -7.10 -1.34
C LEU A 110 -20.77 -7.05 0.17
N PRO A 111 -20.50 -8.14 0.91
CA PRO A 111 -20.76 -8.18 2.34
C PRO A 111 -19.80 -7.28 3.10
N GLU A 112 -20.22 -6.81 4.26
CA GLU A 112 -19.43 -5.93 5.13
C GLU A 112 -18.15 -6.62 5.63
N ILE A 113 -18.22 -7.94 5.89
CA ILE A 113 -17.05 -8.76 6.26
C ILE A 113 -16.57 -9.47 5.00
N PRO A 114 -15.39 -9.11 4.47
CA PRO A 114 -14.95 -9.63 3.17
C PRO A 114 -14.89 -11.15 3.06
N VAL A 115 -14.48 -11.88 4.12
CA VAL A 115 -14.37 -13.34 4.06
C VAL A 115 -15.71 -14.05 3.93
N ASP A 116 -16.85 -13.39 4.21
CA ASP A 116 -18.18 -14.00 4.10
C ASP A 116 -18.54 -14.35 2.65
N MET A 117 -17.83 -13.80 1.66
CA MET A 117 -18.01 -14.17 0.25
C MET A 117 -17.09 -15.30 -0.22
N VAL A 118 -16.09 -15.69 0.59
CA VAL A 118 -15.07 -16.68 0.23
C VAL A 118 -15.51 -18.09 0.64
N GLN A 119 -15.12 -19.10 -0.14
CA GLN A 119 -15.38 -20.49 0.21
C GLN A 119 -14.84 -20.81 1.61
N PRO A 120 -15.65 -21.40 2.52
CA PRO A 120 -15.25 -21.69 3.89
C PRO A 120 -13.98 -22.54 3.98
N GLU A 121 -13.79 -23.47 3.03
CA GLU A 121 -12.60 -24.31 2.95
C GLU A 121 -11.33 -23.50 2.71
N LEU A 122 -11.40 -22.43 1.90
CA LEU A 122 -10.24 -21.53 1.67
C LEU A 122 -9.95 -20.68 2.90
N VAL A 123 -11.00 -20.24 3.60
CA VAL A 123 -10.86 -19.50 4.87
C VAL A 123 -10.22 -20.40 5.93
N ASP A 124 -10.67 -21.65 6.07
CA ASP A 124 -10.08 -22.63 6.99
C ASP A 124 -8.60 -22.91 6.63
N GLN A 125 -8.30 -23.14 5.35
CA GLN A 125 -6.92 -23.31 4.87
C GLN A 125 -6.06 -22.08 5.19
N TYR A 126 -6.58 -20.88 5.01
CA TYR A 126 -5.85 -19.67 5.35
C TYR A 126 -5.51 -19.57 6.84
N LEU A 127 -6.45 -19.90 7.70
CA LEU A 127 -6.29 -19.80 9.15
C LEU A 127 -5.41 -20.91 9.73
N ASN A 128 -5.56 -22.16 9.23
CA ASN A 128 -5.03 -23.35 9.88
C ASN A 128 -3.90 -24.05 9.12
N ASN A 129 -3.67 -23.74 7.84
CA ASN A 129 -2.61 -24.35 7.04
C ASN A 129 -1.48 -23.32 6.73
N PRO A 130 -0.33 -23.40 7.40
CA PRO A 130 0.79 -22.48 7.13
C PRO A 130 1.36 -22.60 5.71
N ASN A 131 1.10 -23.73 5.02
CA ASN A 131 1.55 -23.96 3.65
C ASN A 131 0.46 -23.65 2.60
N PHE A 132 -0.64 -23.03 2.99
CA PHE A 132 -1.67 -22.65 2.04
C PHE A 132 -1.16 -21.60 1.04
N LYS A 133 -1.35 -21.86 -0.24
CA LYS A 133 -0.76 -21.04 -1.32
C LYS A 133 -1.09 -19.56 -1.23
N PHE A 134 -2.33 -19.20 -0.89
CA PHE A 134 -2.70 -17.80 -0.74
C PHE A 134 -1.95 -17.11 0.39
N ARG A 135 -1.78 -17.80 1.52
CA ARG A 135 -0.99 -17.31 2.65
C ARG A 135 0.47 -17.07 2.26
N LEU A 136 1.09 -18.07 1.60
CA LEU A 136 2.47 -17.97 1.11
C LEU A 136 2.63 -16.84 0.07
N ALA A 137 1.64 -16.68 -0.82
CA ALA A 137 1.64 -15.61 -1.80
C ALA A 137 1.57 -14.22 -1.15
N LEU A 138 0.77 -14.05 -0.08
CA LEU A 138 0.75 -12.80 0.69
C LEU A 138 2.08 -12.56 1.43
N GLU A 139 2.70 -13.62 1.96
CA GLU A 139 4.01 -13.55 2.61
C GLU A 139 5.12 -13.17 1.62
N GLU A 140 5.12 -13.73 0.41
CA GLU A 140 6.05 -13.37 -0.67
C GLU A 140 5.95 -11.88 -1.05
N ASN A 141 4.73 -11.31 -0.95
CA ASN A 141 4.48 -9.91 -1.25
C ASN A 141 4.67 -8.97 -0.03
N ASN A 142 5.19 -9.45 1.08
CA ASN A 142 5.61 -8.60 2.18
C ASN A 142 6.86 -7.78 1.80
N LEU A 143 6.82 -6.49 2.14
CA LEU A 143 7.91 -5.55 1.85
C LEU A 143 8.51 -4.95 3.13
N ILE A 144 8.42 -5.67 4.24
CA ILE A 144 8.82 -5.18 5.56
C ILE A 144 10.21 -5.63 5.99
N ASP A 145 10.65 -6.83 5.58
CA ASP A 145 11.85 -7.49 6.11
C ASP A 145 13.02 -7.39 5.13
N TRP A 146 13.64 -6.21 5.09
CA TRP A 146 14.86 -5.95 4.35
C TRP A 146 15.53 -4.66 4.84
N LYS A 147 16.79 -4.42 4.44
CA LYS A 147 17.55 -3.22 4.76
C LYS A 147 17.58 -2.29 3.56
N THR A 148 17.18 -1.03 3.75
CA THR A 148 17.40 -0.01 2.72
C THR A 148 18.66 0.81 3.02
N ASP A 149 19.46 1.04 1.99
CA ASP A 149 20.62 1.95 2.02
C ASP A 149 20.26 3.36 1.55
N THR A 150 19.07 3.53 0.97
CA THR A 150 18.58 4.78 0.41
C THR A 150 17.72 5.54 1.43
N PRO A 151 17.83 6.89 1.52
CA PRO A 151 16.89 7.68 2.30
C PRO A 151 15.44 7.35 1.95
N THR A 152 14.67 6.87 2.94
CA THR A 152 13.30 6.42 2.74
C THR A 152 12.36 7.08 3.74
N GLN A 153 11.25 7.65 3.26
CA GLN A 153 10.21 8.27 4.08
C GLN A 153 8.87 7.57 3.88
N PHE A 154 8.39 6.88 4.90
CA PHE A 154 7.02 6.39 4.93
C PHE A 154 6.05 7.50 5.31
N CYS A 155 5.00 7.72 4.50
CA CYS A 155 3.92 8.63 4.86
C CYS A 155 2.66 7.86 5.22
N TYR A 156 1.93 8.33 6.24
CA TYR A 156 0.68 7.74 6.71
C TYR A 156 -0.29 8.82 7.23
N CYS A 157 -1.59 8.49 7.33
CA CYS A 157 -2.58 9.29 8.04
C CYS A 157 -3.25 8.48 9.15
N THR A 158 -3.76 9.17 10.19
CA THR A 158 -4.19 8.50 11.42
C THR A 158 -5.52 7.78 11.31
N GLU A 159 -6.41 8.22 10.43
CA GLU A 159 -7.75 7.63 10.22
C GLU A 159 -7.86 6.88 8.89
N ASP A 160 -6.72 6.45 8.37
CA ASP A 160 -6.72 5.57 7.20
C ASP A 160 -7.24 4.18 7.61
N LYS A 161 -8.47 3.88 7.15
CA LYS A 161 -9.16 2.60 7.38
C LYS A 161 -9.06 1.65 6.19
N ARG A 162 -8.55 2.12 5.05
CA ARG A 162 -8.40 1.33 3.83
C ARG A 162 -7.07 0.62 3.78
N VAL A 163 -6.00 1.37 3.98
CA VAL A 163 -4.66 0.81 4.19
C VAL A 163 -4.22 1.23 5.58
N LEU A 164 -4.25 0.28 6.51
CA LEU A 164 -3.99 0.56 7.90
C LEU A 164 -2.60 1.19 8.09
N LYS A 165 -2.52 2.25 8.90
CA LYS A 165 -1.25 2.93 9.22
C LYS A 165 -0.19 1.99 9.80
N GLU A 166 -0.63 0.90 10.41
CA GLU A 166 0.20 -0.17 10.95
C GLU A 166 1.14 -0.76 9.90
N ASN A 167 0.75 -0.80 8.62
CA ASN A 167 1.65 -1.16 7.52
C ASN A 167 2.92 -0.30 7.50
N SER A 168 2.76 1.02 7.63
CA SER A 168 3.89 1.95 7.65
C SER A 168 4.73 1.85 8.92
N PHE A 169 4.10 1.60 10.07
CA PHE A 169 4.81 1.41 11.34
C PHE A 169 5.63 0.13 11.34
N ILE A 170 5.02 -1.01 10.96
CA ILE A 170 5.68 -2.31 10.93
C ILE A 170 6.85 -2.28 9.95
N ALA A 171 6.65 -1.74 8.73
CA ALA A 171 7.72 -1.61 7.75
C ALA A 171 8.89 -0.77 8.29
N TYR A 172 8.59 0.40 8.87
CA TYR A 172 9.58 1.28 9.45
C TYR A 172 10.38 0.61 10.58
N GLU A 173 9.68 -0.01 11.55
CA GLU A 173 10.32 -0.65 12.71
C GLU A 173 11.13 -1.88 12.32
N THR A 174 10.61 -2.72 11.40
CA THR A 174 11.34 -3.91 10.96
C THR A 174 12.58 -3.54 10.17
N MET A 175 12.49 -2.56 9.27
CA MET A 175 13.64 -2.10 8.52
C MET A 175 14.70 -1.40 9.41
N LEU A 176 14.28 -0.74 10.51
CA LEU A 176 15.23 -0.23 11.53
C LEU A 176 15.96 -1.37 12.24
N LYS A 177 15.25 -2.45 12.61
CA LYS A 177 15.86 -3.64 13.20
C LYS A 177 16.87 -4.29 12.25
N ASN A 178 16.63 -4.19 10.94
CA ASN A 178 17.54 -4.62 9.89
C ASN A 178 18.63 -3.58 9.57
N GLU A 179 18.91 -2.68 10.51
CA GLU A 179 20.00 -1.69 10.43
C GLU A 179 19.86 -0.66 9.30
N SER A 180 18.67 -0.39 8.82
CA SER A 180 18.43 0.77 7.93
C SER A 180 18.61 2.08 8.71
N THR A 181 19.46 2.98 8.24
CA THR A 181 19.84 4.19 9.00
C THR A 181 19.14 5.47 8.55
N ASN A 182 18.67 5.53 7.31
CA ASN A 182 18.10 6.74 6.69
C ASN A 182 16.58 6.63 6.53
N LEU A 183 15.89 6.11 7.56
CA LEU A 183 14.44 5.99 7.58
C LEU A 183 13.78 7.17 8.29
N SER A 184 12.60 7.53 7.81
CA SER A 184 11.71 8.47 8.49
C SER A 184 10.25 8.05 8.35
N LEU A 185 9.48 8.30 9.39
CA LEU A 185 8.04 8.06 9.44
C LEU A 185 7.32 9.41 9.52
N ARG A 186 6.51 9.72 8.51
CA ARG A 186 5.84 11.02 8.39
C ARG A 186 4.34 10.89 8.54
N LYS A 187 3.78 11.45 9.61
CA LYS A 187 2.35 11.70 9.70
C LYS A 187 1.99 12.81 8.71
N ALA A 188 1.31 12.46 7.63
CA ALA A 188 0.89 13.40 6.59
C ALA A 188 -0.41 14.11 6.98
N GLY A 189 -1.35 13.40 7.63
CA GLY A 189 -2.60 13.98 8.09
C GLY A 189 -3.05 13.44 9.45
N ASN A 190 -3.75 14.28 10.20
CA ASN A 190 -4.40 13.92 11.46
C ASN A 190 -5.91 13.97 11.27
N LYS A 191 -6.63 12.90 11.69
CA LYS A 191 -8.09 12.76 11.50
C LYS A 191 -8.55 12.84 10.04
N VAL A 192 -7.71 12.39 9.11
CA VAL A 192 -8.04 12.28 7.68
C VAL A 192 -7.94 10.83 7.24
N GLY A 193 -8.86 10.43 6.37
CA GLY A 193 -8.95 9.10 5.78
C GLY A 193 -8.02 8.91 4.59
N HIS A 194 -8.14 7.75 3.93
CA HIS A 194 -7.24 7.33 2.86
C HIS A 194 -7.20 8.32 1.68
N ILE A 195 -8.36 8.77 1.20
CA ILE A 195 -8.44 9.61 0.00
C ILE A 195 -7.84 11.00 0.25
N GLU A 196 -8.26 11.65 1.32
CA GLU A 196 -7.80 12.99 1.68
C GLU A 196 -6.31 12.99 2.05
N CYS A 197 -5.83 11.88 2.60
CA CYS A 197 -4.42 11.69 2.96
C CYS A 197 -3.48 11.87 1.76
N ALA A 198 -3.88 11.44 0.57
CA ALA A 198 -3.07 11.49 -0.63
C ALA A 198 -2.51 12.90 -0.90
N GLY A 199 -3.38 13.92 -0.85
CA GLY A 199 -2.97 15.31 -1.09
C GLY A 199 -1.88 15.79 -0.13
N PHE A 200 -2.03 15.50 1.16
CA PHE A 200 -1.04 15.86 2.19
C PHE A 200 0.27 15.09 2.02
N ALA A 201 0.18 13.77 1.77
CA ALA A 201 1.33 12.91 1.61
C ALA A 201 2.19 13.34 0.40
N PHE A 202 1.57 13.65 -0.74
CA PHE A 202 2.27 14.16 -1.91
C PHE A 202 2.98 15.49 -1.65
N VAL A 203 2.35 16.41 -0.92
CA VAL A 203 2.96 17.69 -0.54
C VAL A 203 4.20 17.45 0.34
N TYR A 204 4.08 16.64 1.40
CA TYR A 204 5.22 16.34 2.26
C TYR A 204 6.36 15.64 1.50
N THR A 205 6.04 14.66 0.69
CA THR A 205 7.01 13.96 -0.18
C THR A 205 7.72 14.93 -1.11
N LYS A 206 6.99 15.82 -1.78
CA LYS A 206 7.57 16.86 -2.65
C LYS A 206 8.54 17.75 -1.90
N LEU A 207 8.18 18.22 -0.70
CA LEU A 207 9.03 19.06 0.13
C LEU A 207 10.29 18.31 0.59
N TRP A 208 10.13 17.05 0.96
CA TRP A 208 11.22 16.20 1.39
C TRP A 208 12.18 15.89 0.23
N PHE A 209 11.71 15.53 -0.96
CA PHE A 209 12.54 15.35 -2.16
C PHE A 209 13.30 16.62 -2.55
N ASN A 210 12.71 17.79 -2.36
CA ASN A 210 13.39 19.06 -2.63
C ASN A 210 14.63 19.27 -1.74
N SER A 211 14.72 18.63 -0.57
CA SER A 211 15.91 18.74 0.29
C SER A 211 17.13 18.01 -0.28
N PHE A 212 16.93 17.04 -1.18
CA PHE A 212 17.99 16.28 -1.84
C PHE A 212 18.43 16.89 -3.19
N LYS A 213 17.72 17.90 -3.70
CA LYS A 213 18.08 18.50 -5.00
C LYS A 213 19.46 19.14 -4.95
N LYS A 214 20.33 18.77 -5.89
CA LYS A 214 21.63 19.44 -6.09
C LYS A 214 21.41 20.92 -6.38
N GLY A 215 22.12 21.80 -5.67
CA GLY A 215 21.95 23.27 -5.78
C GLY A 215 20.83 23.86 -4.92
N SER A 216 20.10 23.04 -4.15
CA SER A 216 19.21 23.55 -3.11
C SER A 216 20.03 24.24 -2.03
N LYS A 217 19.93 25.57 -1.94
CA LYS A 217 20.55 26.30 -0.83
C LYS A 217 19.93 25.82 0.47
N LYS A 218 20.69 25.09 1.30
CA LYS A 218 20.38 24.88 2.71
C LYS A 218 20.27 26.28 3.34
N GLY A 219 19.07 26.78 3.57
CA GLY A 219 18.91 28.05 4.26
C GLY A 219 17.73 28.90 3.85
N ARG A 220 16.51 28.33 3.81
CA ARG A 220 15.29 29.11 4.06
C ARG A 220 14.43 28.38 5.06
N LYS A 221 14.90 28.30 6.30
CA LYS A 221 14.02 28.15 7.47
C LYS A 221 13.16 29.42 7.50
N GLY A 222 11.89 29.30 7.23
CA GLY A 222 10.95 30.40 7.33
C GLY A 222 10.06 30.53 6.10
N ASN A 223 8.76 30.34 6.29
CA ASN A 223 7.66 30.63 5.36
C ASN A 223 7.21 29.56 4.34
N ILE A 224 7.66 28.32 4.41
CA ILE A 224 7.08 27.25 3.56
C ILE A 224 5.59 27.04 3.88
N PHE A 225 5.20 27.04 5.16
CA PHE A 225 3.80 26.91 5.59
C PHE A 225 2.93 28.10 5.14
N LYS A 226 3.46 29.33 5.14
CA LYS A 226 2.73 30.51 4.63
C LYS A 226 2.52 30.46 3.11
N ARG A 227 3.50 29.95 2.35
CA ARG A 227 3.37 29.80 0.89
C ARG A 227 2.41 28.65 0.49
N LEU A 228 2.37 27.57 1.26
CA LEU A 228 1.43 26.48 1.06
C LEU A 228 0.00 26.91 1.38
N ALA A 229 -0.22 27.61 2.50
CA ALA A 229 -1.54 28.14 2.87
C ALA A 229 -2.06 29.13 1.82
N LEU A 230 -1.18 29.91 1.18
CA LEU A 230 -1.54 30.84 0.10
C LEU A 230 -1.85 30.14 -1.23
N SER A 231 -1.18 29.01 -1.55
CA SER A 231 -1.50 28.24 -2.76
C SER A 231 -2.81 27.44 -2.61
N ILE A 232 -3.10 26.93 -1.44
CA ILE A 232 -4.39 26.26 -1.14
C ILE A 232 -5.54 27.26 -1.16
N LYS A 233 -5.36 28.50 -0.63
CA LYS A 233 -6.36 29.58 -0.71
C LYS A 233 -6.61 30.11 -2.13
N LYS A 234 -5.72 29.85 -3.07
CA LYS A 234 -5.90 30.24 -4.49
C LYS A 234 -6.49 29.13 -5.35
N ALA A 235 -6.59 27.90 -4.82
CA ALA A 235 -7.10 26.71 -5.52
C ALA A 235 -8.51 26.30 -5.01
N LEU A 236 -9.04 26.97 -3.99
CA LEU A 236 -10.42 26.95 -3.51
C LEU A 236 -11.12 28.25 -3.87
#